data_e426bdfc0e35a48bd1252148b0ac2ffd
#
_entry.id   e426bdfc0e35a48bd1252148b0ac2ffd
#
_cell.length_a   1.000
_cell.length_b   1.000
_cell.length_c   1.000
_cell.angle_alpha   90.00
_cell.angle_beta   90.00
_cell.angle_gamma   90.00
#
_symmetry.space_group_name_H-M   'P 1'
#
loop_
_entity.id
_entity.type
_entity.pdbx_description
1 polymer ?
#
loop_
_entity_poly.entity_id
_entity_poly.type
_entity_poly.pdbx_seq_one_letter_code
_entity_poly.pdbx_strand_id
1 'polypeptide(L)'
;MKTLLEFDSPQIYCDMDGVLADFEKGIKDLIGGKFNDDRWNELPDDFFLQLEPMPDAQKLWDFIGKYNPFILTAVPRSSRGPISKRAAKDKERFMKRWFGVRPDRMYPVMRADKMRFAIDGRDGRPNLLIDDHSKNIGQFKSAGGIGVRHTSASNTIKELKDIGYK
;
A
#
# COMPACT_ATOMS: atom_id res chain seq x y z
N MET A 1 -24.65 -9.12 11.70
CA MET A 1 -24.07 -10.47 11.68
C MET A 1 -23.30 -10.64 10.37
N LYS A 2 -21.98 -10.90 10.44
CA LYS A 2 -21.19 -11.12 9.24
C LYS A 2 -21.55 -12.49 8.64
N THR A 3 -21.71 -12.56 7.33
CA THR A 3 -21.96 -13.83 6.65
C THR A 3 -20.72 -14.73 6.73
N LEU A 4 -20.89 -16.05 6.61
CA LEU A 4 -19.77 -17.01 6.58
C LEU A 4 -18.70 -16.62 5.53
N LEU A 5 -19.12 -16.03 4.41
CA LEU A 5 -18.23 -15.54 3.35
C LEU A 5 -17.36 -14.36 3.79
N GLU A 6 -17.83 -13.52 4.72
CA GLU A 6 -17.06 -12.40 5.26
C GLU A 6 -15.97 -12.83 6.24
N PHE A 7 -16.13 -14.03 6.87
CA PHE A 7 -15.12 -14.60 7.73
C PHE A 7 -14.02 -15.36 6.96
N ASP A 8 -14.31 -15.78 5.74
CA ASP A 8 -13.39 -16.57 4.92
C ASP A 8 -12.60 -15.76 3.90
N SER A 9 -12.91 -14.47 3.72
CA SER A 9 -12.15 -13.61 2.82
C SER A 9 -10.74 -13.37 3.36
N PRO A 10 -9.69 -13.52 2.53
CA PRO A 10 -8.32 -13.19 2.93
C PRO A 10 -8.20 -11.77 3.47
N GLN A 11 -7.34 -11.59 4.47
CA GLN A 11 -7.00 -10.25 4.96
C GLN A 11 -6.33 -9.46 3.85
N ILE A 12 -6.83 -8.26 3.57
CA ILE A 12 -6.25 -7.36 2.57
C ILE A 12 -5.12 -6.56 3.21
N TYR A 13 -3.98 -6.56 2.51
CA TYR A 13 -2.89 -5.60 2.67
C TYR A 13 -2.83 -4.75 1.42
N CYS A 14 -2.82 -3.44 1.58
CA CYS A 14 -2.83 -2.50 0.47
C CYS A 14 -1.57 -1.63 0.51
N ASP A 15 -0.86 -1.54 -0.60
CA ASP A 15 0.24 -0.59 -0.77
C ASP A 15 -0.30 0.85 -0.78
N MET A 16 0.55 1.79 -0.43
CA MET A 16 0.21 3.21 -0.42
C MET A 16 0.65 3.91 -1.71
N ASP A 17 1.95 3.97 -1.97
CA ASP A 17 2.49 4.71 -3.12
C ASP A 17 2.13 4.03 -4.45
N GLY A 18 1.55 4.78 -5.37
CA GLY A 18 1.10 4.25 -6.66
C GLY A 18 -0.26 3.55 -6.64
N VAL A 19 -0.86 3.36 -5.46
CA VAL A 19 -2.20 2.78 -5.29
C VAL A 19 -3.16 3.80 -4.67
N LEU A 20 -2.81 4.35 -3.52
CA LEU A 20 -3.61 5.33 -2.78
C LEU A 20 -3.01 6.72 -2.84
N ALA A 21 -1.68 6.85 -2.80
CA ALA A 21 -0.95 8.10 -2.88
C ALA A 21 -0.27 8.26 -4.23
N ASP A 22 -0.36 9.46 -4.81
CA ASP A 22 0.20 9.77 -6.13
C ASP A 22 1.68 10.17 -6.03
N PHE A 23 2.52 9.16 -5.87
CA PHE A 23 3.97 9.31 -5.77
C PHE A 23 4.58 9.95 -7.03
N GLU A 24 4.17 9.50 -8.22
CA GLU A 24 4.70 10.03 -9.48
C GLU A 24 4.38 11.51 -9.66
N LYS A 25 3.15 11.93 -9.34
CA LYS A 25 2.78 13.34 -9.36
C LYS A 25 3.61 14.15 -8.38
N GLY A 26 3.82 13.64 -7.17
CA GLY A 26 4.67 14.27 -6.16
C GLY A 26 6.11 14.47 -6.66
N ILE A 27 6.70 13.47 -7.29
CA ILE A 27 8.02 13.58 -7.91
C ILE A 27 8.03 14.64 -9.01
N LYS A 28 7.07 14.58 -9.90
CA LYS A 28 6.97 15.53 -11.03
C LYS A 28 6.84 16.97 -10.55
N ASP A 29 6.00 17.21 -9.55
CA ASP A 29 5.70 18.55 -9.06
C ASP A 29 6.86 19.17 -8.26
N LEU A 30 7.62 18.34 -7.52
CA LEU A 30 8.64 18.81 -6.60
C LEU A 30 10.06 18.80 -7.15
N ILE A 31 10.43 17.81 -7.96
CA ILE A 31 11.79 17.71 -8.51
C ILE A 31 11.85 17.48 -10.02
N GLY A 32 10.77 17.03 -10.65
CA GLY A 32 10.72 16.74 -12.08
C GLY A 32 11.52 15.49 -12.50
N GLY A 33 11.27 15.04 -13.74
CA GLY A 33 11.98 13.90 -14.33
C GLY A 33 11.65 12.56 -13.70
N LYS A 34 12.46 11.55 -14.06
CA LYS A 34 12.31 10.20 -13.50
C LYS A 34 12.95 10.09 -12.13
N PHE A 35 12.25 9.46 -11.19
CA PHE A 35 12.79 9.14 -9.89
C PHE A 35 13.59 7.84 -9.93
N ASN A 36 14.71 7.83 -9.20
CA ASN A 36 15.49 6.65 -8.86
C ASN A 36 16.06 6.80 -7.43
N ASP A 37 16.62 5.74 -6.91
CA ASP A 37 17.12 5.70 -5.53
C ASP A 37 18.23 6.73 -5.23
N ASP A 38 18.94 7.24 -6.24
CA ASP A 38 19.98 8.24 -6.04
C ASP A 38 19.43 9.66 -5.83
N ARG A 39 18.13 9.85 -6.05
CA ARG A 39 17.48 11.15 -5.97
C ARG A 39 16.70 11.41 -4.67
N TRP A 40 16.79 10.52 -3.69
CA TRP A 40 16.10 10.70 -2.41
C TRP A 40 16.47 12.01 -1.70
N ASN A 41 17.69 12.46 -1.84
CA ASN A 41 18.17 13.71 -1.23
C ASN A 41 17.63 14.99 -1.90
N GLU A 42 17.00 14.87 -3.07
CA GLU A 42 16.36 15.99 -3.75
C GLU A 42 14.93 16.24 -3.22
N LEU A 43 14.36 15.29 -2.48
CA LEU A 43 13.01 15.39 -1.94
C LEU A 43 13.00 16.15 -0.62
N PRO A 44 11.97 16.97 -0.36
CA PRO A 44 11.80 17.57 0.96
C PRO A 44 11.57 16.49 2.02
N ASP A 45 11.98 16.78 3.26
CA ASP A 45 11.89 15.82 4.36
C ASP A 45 10.46 15.31 4.62
N ASP A 46 9.46 16.16 4.36
CA ASP A 46 8.04 15.88 4.54
C ASP A 46 7.34 15.46 3.24
N PHE A 47 8.08 14.97 2.27
CA PHE A 47 7.60 14.59 0.95
C PHE A 47 6.31 13.75 1.02
N PHE A 48 6.29 12.70 1.85
CA PHE A 48 5.14 11.80 1.95
C PHE A 48 3.89 12.47 2.53
N LEU A 49 4.07 13.50 3.35
CA LEU A 49 2.96 14.27 3.88
C LEU A 49 2.35 15.20 2.82
N GLN A 50 3.15 15.65 1.87
CA GLN A 50 2.72 16.57 0.79
C GLN A 50 2.02 15.87 -0.38
N LEU A 51 2.03 14.55 -0.44
CA LEU A 51 1.41 13.81 -1.53
C LEU A 51 -0.10 14.04 -1.59
N GLU A 52 -0.64 13.91 -2.79
CA GLU A 52 -2.09 13.87 -3.02
C GLU A 52 -2.54 12.42 -3.21
N PRO A 53 -3.82 12.09 -2.95
CA PRO A 53 -4.36 10.79 -3.31
C PRO A 53 -4.32 10.56 -4.83
N MET A 54 -4.18 9.30 -5.24
CA MET A 54 -4.44 8.92 -6.63
C MET A 54 -5.85 9.34 -7.04
N PRO A 55 -6.07 9.72 -8.32
CA PRO A 55 -7.39 10.19 -8.77
C PRO A 55 -8.52 9.21 -8.52
N ASP A 56 -8.24 7.91 -8.56
CA ASP A 56 -9.22 6.84 -8.34
C ASP A 56 -9.10 6.14 -6.98
N ALA A 57 -8.27 6.68 -6.08
CA ALA A 57 -8.02 6.05 -4.77
C ALA A 57 -9.27 5.96 -3.92
N GLN A 58 -10.13 6.97 -3.93
CA GLN A 58 -11.37 6.95 -3.15
C GLN A 58 -12.32 5.84 -3.63
N LYS A 59 -12.38 5.61 -4.94
CA LYS A 59 -13.16 4.50 -5.52
C LYS A 59 -12.68 3.15 -5.01
N LEU A 60 -11.37 2.93 -4.97
CA LEU A 60 -10.80 1.72 -4.40
C LEU A 60 -11.12 1.61 -2.91
N TRP A 61 -10.91 2.70 -2.17
CA TRP A 61 -11.13 2.72 -0.73
C TRP A 61 -12.58 2.46 -0.34
N ASP A 62 -13.53 3.02 -1.09
CA ASP A 62 -14.96 2.77 -0.88
C ASP A 62 -15.31 1.28 -0.99
N PHE A 63 -14.56 0.54 -1.81
CA PHE A 63 -14.76 -0.91 -1.96
C PHE A 63 -14.03 -1.72 -0.86
N ILE A 64 -12.75 -1.44 -0.63
CA ILE A 64 -11.94 -2.26 0.29
C ILE A 64 -12.06 -1.86 1.77
N GLY A 65 -12.45 -0.61 2.06
CA GLY A 65 -12.44 -0.08 3.43
C GLY A 65 -13.29 -0.90 4.41
N LYS A 66 -14.41 -1.44 3.97
CA LYS A 66 -15.27 -2.31 4.80
C LYS A 66 -14.61 -3.62 5.22
N TYR A 67 -13.56 -4.05 4.52
CA TYR A 67 -12.77 -5.23 4.87
C TYR A 67 -11.63 -4.90 5.84
N ASN A 68 -11.56 -3.66 6.29
CA ASN A 68 -10.57 -3.20 7.27
C ASN A 68 -9.13 -3.57 6.88
N PRO A 69 -8.63 -3.09 5.72
CA PRO A 69 -7.32 -3.46 5.25
C PRO A 69 -6.20 -2.91 6.12
N PHE A 70 -5.09 -3.62 6.15
CA PHE A 70 -3.81 -3.05 6.58
C PHE A 70 -3.15 -2.32 5.43
N ILE A 71 -2.40 -1.27 5.74
CA ILE A 71 -1.55 -0.58 4.77
C ILE A 71 -0.13 -1.11 4.91
N LEU A 72 0.36 -1.75 3.87
CA LEU A 72 1.70 -2.33 3.82
C LEU A 72 2.55 -1.50 2.85
N THR A 73 3.34 -0.60 3.40
CA THR A 73 4.06 0.41 2.63
C THR A 73 5.56 0.35 2.87
N ALA A 74 6.35 0.52 1.80
CA ALA A 74 7.80 0.58 1.91
C ALA A 74 8.26 1.98 2.34
N VAL A 75 9.23 2.02 3.23
CA VAL A 75 9.89 3.26 3.66
C VAL A 75 11.32 3.31 3.15
N PRO A 76 11.89 4.52 2.92
CA PRO A 76 13.28 4.67 2.51
C PRO A 76 14.24 4.14 3.56
N ARG A 77 15.38 3.62 3.11
CA ARG A 77 16.48 3.20 4.00
C ARG A 77 16.99 4.38 4.81
N SER A 78 17.50 4.12 6.01
CA SER A 78 18.09 5.14 6.90
C SER A 78 19.20 5.95 6.24
N SER A 79 19.95 5.34 5.31
CA SER A 79 21.00 6.00 4.51
C SER A 79 20.47 7.10 3.55
N ARG A 80 19.16 7.20 3.35
CA ARG A 80 18.56 8.20 2.46
C ARG A 80 18.32 9.56 3.13
N GLY A 81 18.80 9.75 4.37
CA GLY A 81 18.79 11.04 5.05
C GLY A 81 17.52 11.34 5.85
N PRO A 82 17.25 12.63 6.14
CA PRO A 82 16.16 13.05 7.03
C PRO A 82 14.77 12.55 6.63
N ILE A 83 14.49 12.42 5.33
CA ILE A 83 13.22 11.88 4.83
C ILE A 83 12.93 10.48 5.41
N SER A 84 13.95 9.64 5.57
CA SER A 84 13.79 8.29 6.10
C SER A 84 13.32 8.27 7.56
N LYS A 85 13.71 9.27 8.34
CA LYS A 85 13.31 9.40 9.75
C LYS A 85 11.85 9.76 9.92
N ARG A 86 11.27 10.43 8.93
CA ARG A 86 9.89 10.93 8.98
C ARG A 86 8.91 10.07 8.19
N ALA A 87 9.41 9.30 7.22
CA ALA A 87 8.57 8.63 6.23
C ALA A 87 7.44 7.81 6.84
N ALA A 88 7.73 6.96 7.81
CA ALA A 88 6.71 6.13 8.46
C ALA A 88 5.59 6.98 9.09
N LYS A 89 5.97 8.02 9.83
CA LYS A 89 5.03 8.91 10.53
C LYS A 89 4.22 9.76 9.56
N ASP A 90 4.86 10.28 8.52
CA ASP A 90 4.21 11.12 7.53
C ASP A 90 3.25 10.29 6.67
N LYS A 91 3.56 9.03 6.38
CA LYS A 91 2.64 8.09 5.71
C LYS A 91 1.43 7.77 6.58
N GLU A 92 1.60 7.57 7.89
CA GLU A 92 0.49 7.42 8.82
C GLU A 92 -0.43 8.64 8.80
N ARG A 93 0.14 9.84 8.84
CA ARG A 93 -0.60 11.11 8.79
C ARG A 93 -1.36 11.27 7.48
N PHE A 94 -0.74 10.95 6.36
CA PHE A 94 -1.38 10.95 5.05
C PHE A 94 -2.61 10.02 5.04
N MET A 95 -2.45 8.78 5.46
CA MET A 95 -3.52 7.79 5.44
C MET A 95 -4.66 8.15 6.41
N LYS A 96 -4.33 8.70 7.57
CA LYS A 96 -5.34 9.21 8.51
C LYS A 96 -6.13 10.38 7.92
N ARG A 97 -5.43 11.32 7.31
CA ARG A 97 -6.04 12.54 6.74
C ARG A 97 -7.01 12.22 5.60
N TRP A 98 -6.58 11.37 4.67
CA TRP A 98 -7.31 11.13 3.42
C TRP A 98 -8.31 9.99 3.49
N PHE A 99 -8.03 8.96 4.29
CA PHE A 99 -8.80 7.72 4.33
C PHE A 99 -9.24 7.31 5.74
N GLY A 100 -8.92 8.07 6.76
CA GLY A 100 -9.31 7.76 8.13
C GLY A 100 -8.66 6.51 8.72
N VAL A 101 -7.52 6.07 8.15
CA VAL A 101 -6.80 4.88 8.62
C VAL A 101 -6.12 5.15 9.94
N ARG A 102 -6.33 4.26 10.91
CA ARG A 102 -5.70 4.35 12.22
C ARG A 102 -4.24 3.89 12.16
N PRO A 103 -3.36 4.45 13.01
CA PRO A 103 -1.95 4.04 13.02
C PRO A 103 -1.71 2.55 13.26
N ASP A 104 -2.59 1.86 14.02
CA ASP A 104 -2.49 0.42 14.26
C ASP A 104 -2.80 -0.45 13.03
N ARG A 105 -3.28 0.14 11.96
CA ARG A 105 -3.48 -0.52 10.65
C ARG A 105 -2.35 -0.26 9.67
N MET A 106 -1.29 0.44 10.08
CA MET A 106 -0.16 0.81 9.23
C MET A 106 1.04 -0.11 9.50
N TYR A 107 1.59 -0.67 8.43
CA TYR A 107 2.84 -1.45 8.46
C TYR A 107 3.88 -0.82 7.54
N PRO A 108 4.62 0.19 8.01
CA PRO A 108 5.76 0.73 7.29
C PRO A 108 6.96 -0.22 7.45
N VAL A 109 7.42 -0.79 6.34
CA VAL A 109 8.46 -1.82 6.34
C VAL A 109 9.50 -1.55 5.24
N MET A 110 10.58 -2.29 5.25
CA MET A 110 11.48 -2.34 4.09
C MET A 110 10.78 -3.11 2.96
N ARG A 111 11.03 -2.72 1.70
CA ARG A 111 10.39 -3.36 0.54
C ARG A 111 10.56 -4.89 0.55
N ALA A 112 11.75 -5.37 0.85
CA ALA A 112 12.04 -6.80 0.90
C ALA A 112 11.25 -7.56 1.98
N ASP A 113 10.73 -6.86 2.97
CA ASP A 113 9.97 -7.47 4.07
C ASP A 113 8.47 -7.60 3.80
N LYS A 114 7.95 -7.02 2.70
CA LYS A 114 6.52 -7.13 2.35
C LYS A 114 6.07 -8.58 2.23
N MET A 115 6.89 -9.45 1.67
CA MET A 115 6.54 -10.86 1.50
C MET A 115 6.37 -11.64 2.81
N ARG A 116 6.85 -11.12 3.93
CA ARG A 116 6.67 -11.73 5.26
C ARG A 116 5.22 -11.70 5.73
N PHE A 117 4.39 -10.86 5.09
CA PHE A 117 2.97 -10.75 5.39
C PHE A 117 2.09 -11.65 4.51
N ALA A 118 2.69 -12.50 3.68
CA ALA A 118 1.97 -13.36 2.74
C ALA A 118 1.05 -14.39 3.41
N ILE A 119 1.44 -14.88 4.58
CA ILE A 119 0.69 -15.90 5.34
C ILE A 119 0.33 -15.34 6.72
N ASP A 120 -0.92 -15.52 7.12
CA ASP A 120 -1.35 -15.17 8.48
C ASP A 120 -0.64 -16.10 9.49
N GLY A 121 0.04 -15.49 10.46
CA GLY A 121 0.84 -16.22 11.43
C GLY A 121 0.02 -17.05 12.43
N ARG A 122 -1.28 -16.81 12.51
CA ARG A 122 -2.16 -17.51 13.47
C ARG A 122 -2.78 -18.78 12.91
N ASP A 123 -3.24 -18.75 11.66
CA ASP A 123 -4.00 -19.85 11.06
C ASP A 123 -3.40 -20.38 9.75
N GLY A 124 -2.30 -19.80 9.28
CA GLY A 124 -1.62 -20.23 8.06
C GLY A 124 -2.36 -19.90 6.76
N ARG A 125 -3.41 -19.11 6.81
CA ARG A 125 -4.16 -18.70 5.62
C ARG A 125 -3.38 -17.68 4.79
N PRO A 126 -3.53 -17.70 3.46
CA PRO A 126 -2.93 -16.67 2.63
C PRO A 126 -3.60 -15.31 2.87
N ASN A 127 -2.79 -14.25 2.98
CA ASN A 127 -3.22 -12.88 2.91
C ASN A 127 -3.19 -12.40 1.46
N LEU A 128 -3.84 -11.27 1.18
CA LEU A 128 -3.91 -10.67 -0.15
C LEU A 128 -3.20 -9.32 -0.16
N LEU A 129 -2.32 -9.12 -1.12
CA LEU A 129 -1.63 -7.84 -1.35
C LEU A 129 -2.14 -7.16 -2.63
N ILE A 130 -2.53 -5.89 -2.48
CA ILE A 130 -2.77 -4.96 -3.59
C ILE A 130 -1.53 -4.07 -3.70
N ASP A 131 -0.82 -4.14 -4.81
CA ASP A 131 0.43 -3.38 -5.02
C ASP A 131 0.60 -3.13 -6.52
N ASP A 132 1.09 -1.96 -6.90
CA ASP A 132 1.33 -1.61 -8.31
C ASP A 132 2.65 -2.18 -8.85
N HIS A 133 3.54 -2.62 -7.97
CA HIS A 133 4.87 -3.09 -8.31
C HIS A 133 4.88 -4.61 -8.54
N SER A 134 5.14 -5.03 -9.79
CA SER A 134 5.09 -6.45 -10.17
C SER A 134 6.05 -7.34 -9.37
N LYS A 135 7.23 -6.83 -9.00
CA LYS A 135 8.20 -7.56 -8.19
C LYS A 135 7.66 -7.85 -6.78
N ASN A 136 7.02 -6.88 -6.15
CA ASN A 136 6.40 -7.07 -4.83
C ASN A 136 5.31 -8.13 -4.89
N ILE A 137 4.47 -8.08 -5.92
CA ILE A 137 3.41 -9.07 -6.14
C ILE A 137 4.01 -10.47 -6.36
N GLY A 138 5.03 -10.59 -7.20
CA GLY A 138 5.70 -11.87 -7.44
C GLY A 138 6.30 -12.48 -6.19
N GLN A 139 7.01 -11.70 -5.38
CA GLN A 139 7.59 -12.15 -4.12
C GLN A 139 6.53 -12.56 -3.10
N PHE A 140 5.43 -11.81 -3.02
CA PHE A 140 4.31 -12.11 -2.11
C PHE A 140 3.63 -13.43 -2.49
N LYS A 141 3.37 -13.65 -3.78
CA LYS A 141 2.84 -14.93 -4.28
C LYS A 141 3.78 -16.09 -4.03
N SER A 142 5.08 -15.91 -4.27
CA SER A 142 6.10 -16.95 -4.03
C SER A 142 6.18 -17.35 -2.56
N ALA A 143 5.84 -16.44 -1.65
CA ALA A 143 5.76 -16.71 -0.21
C ALA A 143 4.41 -17.31 0.23
N GLY A 144 3.50 -17.62 -0.70
CA GLY A 144 2.22 -18.28 -0.46
C GLY A 144 1.02 -17.33 -0.36
N GLY A 145 1.19 -16.04 -0.57
CA GLY A 145 0.11 -15.05 -0.56
C GLY A 145 -0.64 -14.95 -1.88
N ILE A 146 -1.71 -14.18 -1.86
CA ILE A 146 -2.49 -13.81 -3.04
C ILE A 146 -2.07 -12.41 -3.48
N GLY A 147 -1.76 -12.21 -4.75
CA GLY A 147 -1.35 -10.92 -5.26
C GLY A 147 -2.32 -10.37 -6.29
N VAL A 148 -2.69 -9.11 -6.14
CA VAL A 148 -3.45 -8.34 -7.11
C VAL A 148 -2.59 -7.15 -7.54
N ARG A 149 -2.08 -7.20 -8.76
CA ARG A 149 -1.30 -6.09 -9.31
C ARG A 149 -2.24 -4.94 -9.66
N HIS A 150 -2.07 -3.83 -8.96
CA HIS A 150 -2.89 -2.64 -9.16
C HIS A 150 -2.47 -1.88 -10.42
N THR A 151 -3.40 -1.67 -11.33
CA THR A 151 -3.24 -0.78 -12.51
C THR A 151 -4.26 0.35 -12.48
N SER A 152 -5.45 0.09 -11.94
CA SER A 152 -6.50 1.07 -11.70
C SER A 152 -7.44 0.54 -10.61
N ALA A 153 -8.20 1.43 -9.98
CA ALA A 153 -9.22 1.02 -9.02
C ALA A 153 -10.23 0.06 -9.65
N SER A 154 -10.70 0.36 -10.85
CA SER A 154 -11.68 -0.49 -11.55
C SER A 154 -11.17 -1.90 -11.79
N ASN A 155 -9.93 -2.06 -12.26
CA ASN A 155 -9.34 -3.36 -12.51
C ASN A 155 -9.12 -4.14 -11.22
N THR A 156 -8.61 -3.47 -10.18
CA THR A 156 -8.41 -4.10 -8.87
C THR A 156 -9.72 -4.56 -8.26
N ILE A 157 -10.76 -3.74 -8.29
CA ILE A 157 -12.09 -4.11 -7.77
C ILE A 157 -12.65 -5.32 -8.54
N LYS A 158 -12.49 -5.35 -9.86
CA LYS A 158 -12.91 -6.50 -10.67
C LYS A 158 -12.21 -7.78 -10.23
N GLU A 159 -10.88 -7.75 -10.09
CA GLU A 159 -10.12 -8.92 -9.62
C GLU A 159 -10.53 -9.35 -8.21
N LEU A 160 -10.74 -8.39 -7.30
CA LEU A 160 -11.20 -8.68 -5.95
C LEU A 160 -12.59 -9.37 -5.97
N LYS A 161 -13.51 -8.90 -6.81
CA LYS A 161 -14.82 -9.55 -6.98
C LYS A 161 -14.69 -10.97 -7.51
N ASP A 162 -13.79 -11.20 -8.46
CA ASP A 162 -13.51 -12.54 -9.01
C ASP A 162 -12.96 -13.50 -7.94
N ILE A 163 -12.24 -12.97 -6.95
CA ILE A 163 -11.73 -13.74 -5.79
C ILE A 163 -12.84 -14.02 -4.76
N GLY A 164 -13.90 -13.20 -4.71
CA GLY A 164 -15.02 -13.39 -3.82
C GLY A 164 -15.38 -12.21 -2.92
N TYR A 165 -14.68 -11.08 -3.04
CA TYR A 165 -15.05 -9.83 -2.34
C TYR A 165 -16.31 -9.23 -2.96
N LYS A 166 -17.11 -8.53 -2.15
CA LYS A 166 -18.40 -7.95 -2.58
C LYS A 166 -18.49 -6.46 -2.29
#